data_fdae6b320c147710cfcd19c7efd39b5b
#
_entry.id   fdae6b320c147710cfcd19c7efd39b5b
#
_cell.length_a   1.000
_cell.length_b   1.000
_cell.length_c   1.000
_cell.angle_alpha   90.00
_cell.angle_beta   90.00
_cell.angle_gamma   90.00
#
_symmetry.space_group_name_H-M   'P 1'
#
loop_
_entity.id
_entity.type
_entity.pdbx_description
1 polymer ?
#
loop_
_entity_poly.entity_id
_entity_poly.type
_entity_poly.pdbx_seq_one_letter_code
_entity_poly.pdbx_strand_id
1 'polypeptide(L)'
;VPPTAPPVRSSPADDALRKLSALIEDGALATGTLLPSERQLAERWSLSRVVVREAARKLEQRGLVTIRHGIGVEVTNNPALPVQHTLERLLPSDQERLRQCAQARLLIEPELAAAAAVRATPKGLRALKANCAALAAETDLARSAALDIAFHDAIADLAGNKVLAVMLRSVAQLGRLSREVTLQRFGVARAHGYHVRILAALAAADPAAARKAMKLHLEAALGDLA
;
A
#
# COMPACT_ATOMS: atom_id res chain seq x y z
N VAL A 1 15.01 30.05 -35.21
CA VAL A 1 14.20 28.96 -34.67
C VAL A 1 15.14 27.79 -34.45
N PRO A 2 15.31 27.28 -33.22
CA PRO A 2 16.16 26.11 -33.00
C PRO A 2 15.51 24.90 -33.69
N PRO A 3 16.33 23.95 -34.23
CA PRO A 3 15.79 22.76 -34.88
C PRO A 3 15.02 21.92 -33.88
N THR A 4 13.77 21.55 -34.21
CA THR A 4 12.98 20.61 -33.46
C THR A 4 13.68 19.26 -33.42
N ALA A 5 13.98 18.76 -32.22
CA ALA A 5 14.56 17.45 -32.05
C ALA A 5 13.65 16.37 -32.72
N PRO A 6 14.24 15.40 -33.44
CA PRO A 6 13.46 14.36 -34.10
C PRO A 6 12.66 13.56 -33.05
N PRO A 7 11.47 13.08 -33.38
CA PRO A 7 10.63 12.29 -32.46
C PRO A 7 11.43 11.05 -32.00
N VAL A 8 11.57 10.89 -30.68
CA VAL A 8 12.20 9.72 -30.09
C VAL A 8 11.37 8.50 -30.48
N ARG A 9 11.91 7.64 -31.35
CA ARG A 9 11.29 6.36 -31.71
C ARG A 9 11.18 5.51 -30.43
N SER A 10 9.96 5.16 -30.02
CA SER A 10 9.75 4.27 -28.90
C SER A 10 10.42 2.91 -29.18
N SER A 11 11.15 2.39 -28.20
CA SER A 11 11.76 1.06 -28.34
C SER A 11 10.66 -0.03 -28.35
N PRO A 12 10.91 -1.21 -28.95
CA PRO A 12 9.97 -2.34 -28.88
C PRO A 12 9.59 -2.71 -27.42
N ALA A 13 10.51 -2.51 -26.48
CA ALA A 13 10.25 -2.72 -25.05
C ALA A 13 9.29 -1.66 -24.47
N ASP A 14 9.40 -0.40 -24.90
CA ASP A 14 8.49 0.66 -24.48
C ASP A 14 7.08 0.47 -25.05
N ASP A 15 6.98 -0.09 -26.27
CA ASP A 15 5.68 -0.46 -26.85
C ASP A 15 5.02 -1.63 -26.11
N ALA A 16 5.78 -2.66 -25.76
CA ALA A 16 5.31 -3.76 -24.92
C ALA A 16 4.89 -3.27 -23.53
N LEU A 17 5.68 -2.40 -22.93
CA LEU A 17 5.40 -1.77 -21.64
C LEU A 17 4.07 -1.00 -21.68
N ARG A 18 3.85 -0.16 -22.70
CA ARG A 18 2.59 0.59 -22.84
C ARG A 18 1.38 -0.34 -22.99
N LYS A 19 1.48 -1.39 -23.80
CA LYS A 19 0.41 -2.39 -23.97
C LYS A 19 0.06 -3.09 -22.68
N LEU A 20 1.07 -3.51 -21.90
CA LEU A 20 0.86 -4.14 -20.59
C LEU A 20 0.29 -3.18 -19.56
N SER A 21 0.84 -1.95 -19.47
CA SER A 21 0.32 -0.92 -18.56
C SER A 21 -1.15 -0.63 -18.82
N ALA A 22 -1.55 -0.45 -20.08
CA ALA A 22 -2.93 -0.20 -20.46
C ALA A 22 -3.88 -1.33 -19.99
N LEU A 23 -3.50 -2.60 -20.18
CA LEU A 23 -4.30 -3.75 -19.76
C LEU A 23 -4.51 -3.79 -18.23
N ILE A 24 -3.56 -3.28 -17.46
CA ILE A 24 -3.63 -3.22 -15.99
C ILE A 24 -4.43 -1.99 -15.55
N GLU A 25 -4.15 -0.83 -16.12
CA GLU A 25 -4.76 0.47 -15.75
C GLU A 25 -6.23 0.53 -16.16
N ASP A 26 -6.60 -0.04 -17.31
CA ASP A 26 -7.99 -0.14 -17.80
C ASP A 26 -8.81 -1.20 -17.04
N GLY A 27 -8.21 -1.92 -16.10
CA GLY A 27 -8.88 -2.94 -15.30
C GLY A 27 -9.17 -4.25 -16.04
N ALA A 28 -8.65 -4.42 -17.26
CA ALA A 28 -8.75 -5.67 -18.00
C ALA A 28 -8.00 -6.83 -17.31
N LEU A 29 -7.00 -6.49 -16.48
CA LEU A 29 -6.27 -7.43 -15.64
C LEU A 29 -6.38 -7.00 -14.18
N ALA A 30 -7.18 -7.72 -13.41
CA ALA A 30 -7.37 -7.44 -11.99
C ALA A 30 -6.11 -7.77 -11.16
N THR A 31 -5.93 -7.08 -10.04
CA THR A 31 -4.90 -7.41 -9.04
C THR A 31 -5.03 -8.88 -8.61
N GLY A 32 -3.90 -9.57 -8.50
CA GLY A 32 -3.82 -11.01 -8.24
C GLY A 32 -3.85 -11.88 -9.50
N THR A 33 -4.12 -11.30 -10.68
CA THR A 33 -4.12 -12.04 -11.95
C THR A 33 -2.70 -12.27 -12.43
N LEU A 34 -2.39 -13.49 -12.89
CA LEU A 34 -1.15 -13.77 -13.59
C LEU A 34 -1.22 -13.26 -15.04
N LEU A 35 -0.17 -12.55 -15.47
CA LEU A 35 0.00 -12.21 -16.88
C LEU A 35 0.19 -13.50 -17.72
N PRO A 36 -0.18 -13.48 -19.00
CA PRO A 36 0.24 -14.53 -19.92
C PRO A 36 1.78 -14.67 -19.90
N SER A 37 2.27 -15.90 -20.11
CA SER A 37 3.71 -16.16 -20.08
C SER A 37 4.47 -15.29 -21.08
N GLU A 38 5.76 -15.03 -20.80
CA GLU A 38 6.65 -14.28 -21.71
C GLU A 38 6.61 -14.85 -23.14
N ARG A 39 6.49 -16.18 -23.26
CA ARG A 39 6.38 -16.86 -24.57
C ARG A 39 5.09 -16.47 -25.28
N GLN A 40 3.94 -16.58 -24.59
CA GLN A 40 2.63 -16.22 -25.18
C GLN A 40 2.54 -14.74 -25.57
N LEU A 41 3.07 -13.83 -24.74
CA LEU A 41 3.10 -12.40 -25.04
C LEU A 41 4.04 -12.09 -26.21
N ALA A 42 5.19 -12.76 -26.30
CA ALA A 42 6.15 -12.61 -27.39
C ALA A 42 5.54 -13.05 -28.72
N GLU A 43 4.88 -14.21 -28.76
CA GLU A 43 4.16 -14.73 -29.92
C GLU A 43 3.02 -13.79 -30.33
N ARG A 44 2.16 -13.39 -29.38
CA ARG A 44 1.01 -12.51 -29.64
C ARG A 44 1.37 -11.14 -30.20
N TRP A 45 2.52 -10.60 -29.81
CA TRP A 45 2.94 -9.25 -30.23
C TRP A 45 4.06 -9.25 -31.26
N SER A 46 4.51 -10.41 -31.72
CA SER A 46 5.63 -10.56 -32.65
C SER A 46 6.91 -9.90 -32.12
N LEU A 47 7.19 -10.08 -30.83
CA LEU A 47 8.35 -9.55 -30.13
C LEU A 47 9.27 -10.69 -29.66
N SER A 48 10.51 -10.37 -29.32
CA SER A 48 11.38 -11.35 -28.66
C SER A 48 10.99 -11.51 -27.18
N ARG A 49 11.24 -12.70 -26.61
CA ARG A 49 11.02 -12.95 -25.17
C ARG A 49 11.85 -12.01 -24.27
N VAL A 50 13.04 -11.59 -24.75
CA VAL A 50 13.89 -10.64 -24.05
C VAL A 50 13.20 -9.29 -23.90
N VAL A 51 12.57 -8.80 -24.97
CA VAL A 51 11.82 -7.53 -24.97
C VAL A 51 10.62 -7.60 -24.02
N VAL A 52 9.88 -8.70 -24.01
CA VAL A 52 8.74 -8.89 -23.08
C VAL A 52 9.21 -8.93 -21.63
N ARG A 53 10.31 -9.63 -21.35
CA ARG A 53 10.90 -9.70 -20.01
C ARG A 53 11.38 -8.33 -19.52
N GLU A 54 12.00 -7.54 -20.41
CA GLU A 54 12.39 -6.16 -20.09
C GLU A 54 11.19 -5.29 -19.76
N ALA A 55 10.10 -5.39 -20.51
CA ALA A 55 8.85 -4.70 -20.24
C ALA A 55 8.26 -5.12 -18.88
N ALA A 56 8.26 -6.42 -18.55
CA ALA A 56 7.78 -6.91 -17.26
C ALA A 56 8.62 -6.36 -16.08
N ARG A 57 9.96 -6.29 -16.23
CA ARG A 57 10.82 -5.68 -15.21
C ARG A 57 10.56 -4.17 -15.04
N LYS A 58 10.30 -3.45 -16.12
CA LYS A 58 9.91 -2.03 -16.06
C LYS A 58 8.55 -1.85 -15.36
N LEU A 59 7.60 -2.78 -15.56
CA LEU A 59 6.33 -2.78 -14.83
C LEU A 59 6.53 -3.04 -13.33
N GLU A 60 7.40 -3.98 -12.98
CA GLU A 60 7.74 -4.27 -11.59
C GLU A 60 8.37 -3.06 -10.90
N GLN A 61 9.30 -2.38 -11.58
CA GLN A 61 9.89 -1.12 -11.09
C GLN A 61 8.85 -0.01 -10.87
N ARG A 62 7.72 -0.05 -11.58
CA ARG A 62 6.59 0.87 -11.40
C ARG A 62 5.58 0.39 -10.36
N GLY A 63 5.77 -0.79 -9.77
CA GLY A 63 4.85 -1.38 -8.83
C GLY A 63 3.55 -1.90 -9.42
N LEU A 64 3.47 -2.07 -10.75
CA LEU A 64 2.28 -2.57 -11.44
C LEU A 64 2.17 -4.09 -11.40
N VAL A 65 3.30 -4.78 -11.30
CA VAL A 65 3.38 -6.24 -11.21
C VAL A 65 4.45 -6.67 -10.20
N THR A 66 4.41 -7.95 -9.82
CA THR A 66 5.47 -8.63 -9.09
C THR A 66 5.91 -9.86 -9.86
N ILE A 67 7.22 -10.02 -10.10
CA ILE A 67 7.80 -11.19 -10.75
C ILE A 67 8.04 -12.27 -9.70
N ARG A 68 7.28 -13.37 -9.76
CA ARG A 68 7.43 -14.52 -8.86
C ARG A 68 8.18 -15.64 -9.56
N HIS A 69 9.36 -15.96 -9.06
CA HIS A 69 10.21 -17.02 -9.66
C HIS A 69 9.47 -18.35 -9.70
N GLY A 70 9.43 -19.00 -10.86
CA GLY A 70 8.74 -20.28 -11.07
C GLY A 70 7.21 -20.20 -11.21
N ILE A 71 6.59 -19.05 -10.92
CA ILE A 71 5.13 -18.86 -10.98
C ILE A 71 4.75 -18.00 -12.18
N GLY A 72 5.42 -16.85 -12.35
CA GLY A 72 5.12 -15.90 -13.42
C GLY A 72 5.08 -14.47 -12.94
N VAL A 73 4.41 -13.61 -13.70
CA VAL A 73 4.24 -12.19 -13.42
C VAL A 73 2.81 -11.93 -12.94
N GLU A 74 2.66 -11.50 -11.70
CA GLU A 74 1.37 -11.22 -11.07
C GLU A 74 1.08 -9.73 -11.04
N VAL A 75 -0.13 -9.33 -11.39
CA VAL A 75 -0.60 -7.94 -11.31
C VAL A 75 -0.77 -7.55 -9.84
N THR A 76 -0.06 -6.53 -9.39
CA THR A 76 -0.15 -6.01 -8.00
C THR A 76 -0.75 -4.63 -7.93
N ASN A 77 -0.51 -3.79 -8.94
CA ASN A 77 -0.94 -2.39 -9.01
C ASN A 77 -0.67 -1.62 -7.68
N ASN A 78 0.56 -1.77 -7.18
CA ASN A 78 1.01 -1.15 -5.93
C ASN A 78 2.01 -0.02 -6.17
N PRO A 79 1.56 1.23 -6.37
CA PRO A 79 2.44 2.38 -6.62
C PRO A 79 3.33 2.75 -5.42
N ALA A 80 3.07 2.20 -4.24
CA ALA A 80 3.90 2.41 -3.06
C ALA A 80 5.20 1.58 -3.08
N LEU A 81 5.24 0.48 -3.83
CA LEU A 81 6.36 -0.46 -3.84
C LEU A 81 7.69 0.18 -4.27
N PRO A 82 7.79 0.99 -5.34
CA PRO A 82 9.04 1.67 -5.70
C PRO A 82 9.56 2.63 -4.63
N VAL A 83 8.64 3.34 -3.97
CA VAL A 83 8.97 4.25 -2.87
C VAL A 83 9.46 3.46 -1.66
N GLN A 84 8.79 2.37 -1.32
CA GLN A 84 9.18 1.45 -0.25
C GLN A 84 10.63 0.96 -0.46
N HIS A 85 10.97 0.41 -1.63
CA HIS A 85 12.32 -0.08 -1.93
C HIS A 85 13.39 1.03 -1.84
N THR A 86 13.01 2.28 -2.15
CA THR A 86 13.92 3.42 -2.00
C THR A 86 14.15 3.73 -0.52
N LEU A 87 13.10 3.77 0.28
CA LEU A 87 13.17 4.02 1.72
C LEU A 87 13.95 2.91 2.46
N GLU A 88 13.78 1.64 2.07
CA GLU A 88 14.54 0.51 2.63
C GLU A 88 16.06 0.70 2.52
N ARG A 89 16.51 1.26 1.40
CA ARG A 89 17.95 1.53 1.18
C ARG A 89 18.47 2.75 1.93
N LEU A 90 17.60 3.72 2.23
CA LEU A 90 17.98 4.93 2.95
C LEU A 90 18.11 4.74 4.46
N LEU A 91 17.42 3.74 5.01
CA LEU A 91 17.33 3.53 6.45
C LEU A 91 18.19 2.32 6.87
N PRO A 92 19.38 2.55 7.44
CA PRO A 92 20.41 1.52 7.58
C PRO A 92 20.14 0.47 8.67
N SER A 93 19.34 0.80 9.68
CA SER A 93 19.03 -0.14 10.77
C SER A 93 17.52 -0.38 10.90
N ASP A 94 17.15 -1.58 11.34
CA ASP A 94 15.76 -1.95 11.55
C ASP A 94 15.11 -1.08 12.64
N GLN A 95 15.80 -0.83 13.75
CA GLN A 95 15.26 -0.02 14.84
C GLN A 95 15.00 1.42 14.43
N GLU A 96 15.94 2.07 13.75
CA GLU A 96 15.77 3.45 13.28
C GLU A 96 14.67 3.54 12.22
N ARG A 97 14.60 2.54 11.33
CA ARG A 97 13.53 2.41 10.33
C ARG A 97 12.16 2.34 10.99
N LEU A 98 11.99 1.48 12.00
CA LEU A 98 10.73 1.33 12.71
C LEU A 98 10.30 2.64 13.37
N ARG A 99 11.23 3.33 14.05
CA ARG A 99 10.99 4.60 14.71
C ARG A 99 10.59 5.71 13.73
N GLN A 100 11.33 5.88 12.64
CA GLN A 100 11.04 6.90 11.62
C GLN A 100 9.75 6.62 10.87
N CYS A 101 9.43 5.35 10.57
CA CYS A 101 8.14 4.97 9.99
C CYS A 101 6.98 5.30 10.94
N ALA A 102 7.12 5.05 12.24
CA ALA A 102 6.09 5.39 13.23
C ALA A 102 5.90 6.92 13.34
N GLN A 103 6.99 7.69 13.30
CA GLN A 103 6.93 9.16 13.27
C GLN A 103 6.24 9.70 12.02
N ALA A 104 6.55 9.15 10.84
CA ALA A 104 5.89 9.53 9.58
C ALA A 104 4.39 9.24 9.62
N ARG A 105 4.00 8.08 10.15
CA ARG A 105 2.59 7.72 10.36
C ARG A 105 1.88 8.72 11.28
N LEU A 106 2.52 9.13 12.38
CA LEU A 106 1.96 10.09 13.33
C LEU A 106 1.68 11.47 12.70
N LEU A 107 2.43 11.84 11.66
CA LEU A 107 2.20 13.09 10.91
C LEU A 107 1.11 12.96 9.85
N ILE A 108 0.95 11.79 9.25
CA ILE A 108 0.07 11.58 8.08
C ILE A 108 -1.32 11.07 8.49
N GLU A 109 -1.38 10.04 9.33
CA GLU A 109 -2.62 9.30 9.56
C GLU A 109 -3.70 10.05 10.35
N PRO A 110 -3.38 10.94 11.33
CA PRO A 110 -4.42 11.76 11.97
C PRO A 110 -5.17 12.65 10.98
N GLU A 111 -4.47 13.21 9.99
CA GLU A 111 -5.09 14.05 8.96
C GLU A 111 -5.90 13.22 7.97
N LEU A 112 -5.43 12.01 7.63
CA LEU A 112 -6.22 11.06 6.83
C LEU A 112 -7.48 10.63 7.57
N ALA A 113 -7.42 10.36 8.87
CA ALA A 113 -8.59 10.00 9.67
C ALA A 113 -9.61 11.15 9.73
N ALA A 114 -9.16 12.40 9.90
CA ALA A 114 -10.03 13.57 9.86
C ALA A 114 -10.71 13.73 8.49
N ALA A 115 -9.96 13.59 7.40
CA ALA A 115 -10.51 13.67 6.05
C ALA A 115 -11.48 12.51 5.75
N ALA A 116 -11.17 11.30 6.24
CA ALA A 116 -12.03 10.14 6.12
C ALA A 116 -13.36 10.31 6.86
N ALA A 117 -13.39 10.97 8.03
CA ALA A 117 -14.61 11.22 8.78
C ALA A 117 -15.64 12.04 7.96
N VAL A 118 -15.16 12.99 7.14
CA VAL A 118 -16.03 13.82 6.27
C VAL A 118 -16.54 13.02 5.05
N ARG A 119 -15.78 12.01 4.60
CA ARG A 119 -16.02 11.29 3.34
C ARG A 119 -16.46 9.84 3.53
N ALA A 120 -16.59 9.38 4.77
CA ALA A 120 -16.93 8.01 5.07
C ALA A 120 -18.28 7.62 4.45
N THR A 121 -18.27 6.54 3.67
CA THR A 121 -19.47 5.96 3.09
C THR A 121 -19.99 4.81 3.95
N PRO A 122 -21.31 4.50 3.92
CA PRO A 122 -21.83 3.33 4.62
C PRO A 122 -21.12 2.02 4.25
N LYS A 123 -20.68 1.87 3.00
CA LYS A 123 -19.89 0.71 2.54
C LYS A 123 -18.50 0.69 3.20
N GLY A 124 -17.81 1.83 3.24
CA GLY A 124 -16.49 1.95 3.87
C GLY A 124 -16.54 1.69 5.38
N LEU A 125 -17.52 2.25 6.07
CA LEU A 125 -17.70 2.01 7.51
C LEU A 125 -18.00 0.53 7.82
N ARG A 126 -18.80 -0.15 6.99
CA ARG A 126 -19.05 -1.59 7.13
C ARG A 126 -17.76 -2.40 6.94
N ALA A 127 -16.93 -2.04 5.96
CA ALA A 127 -15.65 -2.70 5.73
C ALA A 127 -14.68 -2.53 6.91
N LEU A 128 -14.56 -1.31 7.46
CA LEU A 128 -13.76 -1.04 8.66
C LEU A 128 -14.28 -1.81 9.89
N LYS A 129 -15.60 -1.87 10.08
CA LYS A 129 -16.21 -2.65 11.16
C LYS A 129 -15.90 -4.15 11.03
N ALA A 130 -16.01 -4.69 9.82
CA ALA A 130 -15.66 -6.09 9.55
C ALA A 130 -14.16 -6.37 9.81
N ASN A 131 -13.28 -5.44 9.43
CA ASN A 131 -11.84 -5.54 9.71
C ASN A 131 -11.56 -5.53 11.23
N CYS A 132 -12.19 -4.62 12.00
CA CYS A 132 -12.07 -4.61 13.46
C CYS A 132 -12.51 -5.93 14.09
N ALA A 133 -13.64 -6.50 13.63
CA ALA A 133 -14.12 -7.79 14.13
C ALA A 133 -13.16 -8.93 13.78
N ALA A 134 -12.59 -8.94 12.56
CA ALA A 134 -11.59 -9.90 12.15
C ALA A 134 -10.32 -9.80 13.00
N LEU A 135 -9.84 -8.58 13.27
CA LEU A 135 -8.68 -8.35 14.13
C LEU A 135 -8.91 -8.86 15.56
N ALA A 136 -10.10 -8.64 16.11
CA ALA A 136 -10.43 -9.09 17.47
C ALA A 136 -10.45 -10.63 17.60
N ALA A 137 -10.77 -11.34 16.52
CA ALA A 137 -10.85 -12.80 16.48
C ALA A 137 -9.54 -13.48 16.05
N GLU A 138 -8.55 -12.73 15.54
CA GLU A 138 -7.32 -13.29 15.00
C GLU A 138 -6.31 -13.61 16.10
N THR A 139 -5.69 -14.77 16.00
CA THR A 139 -4.70 -15.27 16.97
C THR A 139 -3.28 -15.34 16.37
N ASP A 140 -3.15 -15.35 15.05
CA ASP A 140 -1.86 -15.31 14.36
C ASP A 140 -1.35 -13.88 14.28
N LEU A 141 -0.12 -13.65 14.75
CA LEU A 141 0.49 -12.31 14.81
C LEU A 141 0.71 -11.68 13.44
N ALA A 142 1.14 -12.46 12.47
CA ALA A 142 1.39 -11.94 11.12
C ALA A 142 0.08 -11.54 10.43
N ARG A 143 -0.99 -12.31 10.63
CA ARG A 143 -2.34 -11.98 10.15
C ARG A 143 -2.92 -10.79 10.89
N SER A 144 -2.71 -10.71 12.22
CA SER A 144 -3.11 -9.54 13.01
C SER A 144 -2.44 -8.25 12.51
N ALA A 145 -1.13 -8.30 12.23
CA ALA A 145 -0.39 -7.17 11.65
C ALA A 145 -0.90 -6.80 10.24
N ALA A 146 -1.27 -7.79 9.42
CA ALA A 146 -1.85 -7.53 8.11
C ALA A 146 -3.25 -6.87 8.22
N LEU A 147 -4.08 -7.30 9.17
CA LEU A 147 -5.38 -6.69 9.45
C LEU A 147 -5.24 -5.26 9.99
N ASP A 148 -4.24 -5.00 10.85
CA ASP A 148 -3.91 -3.66 11.32
C ASP A 148 -3.54 -2.74 10.14
N ILE A 149 -2.63 -3.17 9.26
CA ILE A 149 -2.27 -2.42 8.06
C ILE A 149 -3.50 -2.14 7.20
N ALA A 150 -4.34 -3.15 6.94
CA ALA A 150 -5.54 -3.02 6.13
C ALA A 150 -6.55 -2.03 6.71
N PHE A 151 -6.67 -1.90 8.03
CA PHE A 151 -7.50 -0.90 8.69
C PHE A 151 -7.04 0.52 8.35
N HIS A 152 -5.75 0.80 8.51
CA HIS A 152 -5.17 2.11 8.22
C HIS A 152 -5.23 2.45 6.72
N ASP A 153 -4.99 1.47 5.85
CA ASP A 153 -5.12 1.63 4.39
C ASP A 153 -6.55 1.96 3.97
N ALA A 154 -7.55 1.31 4.57
CA ALA A 154 -8.95 1.59 4.29
C ALA A 154 -9.36 3.02 4.70
N ILE A 155 -8.82 3.53 5.82
CA ILE A 155 -9.01 4.94 6.23
C ILE A 155 -8.36 5.88 5.21
N ALA A 156 -7.15 5.58 4.75
CA ALA A 156 -6.46 6.38 3.76
C ALA A 156 -7.21 6.45 2.44
N ASP A 157 -7.82 5.35 2.00
CA ASP A 157 -8.66 5.32 0.80
C ASP A 157 -9.93 6.17 0.97
N LEU A 158 -10.60 6.09 2.13
CA LEU A 158 -11.77 6.91 2.45
C LEU A 158 -11.44 8.40 2.51
N ALA A 159 -10.23 8.77 2.93
CA ALA A 159 -9.77 10.17 2.95
C ALA A 159 -9.70 10.79 1.56
N GLY A 160 -9.57 9.99 0.49
CA GLY A 160 -9.62 10.42 -0.90
C GLY A 160 -8.36 11.18 -1.39
N ASN A 161 -7.30 11.27 -0.60
CA ASN A 161 -6.02 11.83 -1.02
C ASN A 161 -5.06 10.72 -1.44
N LYS A 162 -5.02 10.43 -2.75
CA LYS A 162 -4.19 9.36 -3.32
C LYS A 162 -2.69 9.53 -3.02
N VAL A 163 -2.18 10.75 -2.96
CA VAL A 163 -0.77 11.02 -2.67
C VAL A 163 -0.44 10.58 -1.25
N LEU A 164 -1.21 11.05 -0.26
CA LEU A 164 -1.00 10.67 1.14
C LEU A 164 -1.22 9.17 1.36
N ALA A 165 -2.18 8.55 0.67
CA ALA A 165 -2.40 7.10 0.74
C ALA A 165 -1.19 6.31 0.23
N VAL A 166 -0.57 6.72 -0.90
CA VAL A 166 0.65 6.09 -1.42
C VAL A 166 1.82 6.29 -0.44
N MET A 167 2.00 7.50 0.09
CA MET A 167 3.05 7.78 1.10
C MET A 167 2.86 6.91 2.34
N LEU A 168 1.63 6.81 2.87
CA LEU A 168 1.34 5.94 4.01
C LEU A 168 1.68 4.47 3.71
N ARG A 169 1.21 3.93 2.58
CA ARG A 169 1.49 2.54 2.18
C ARG A 169 2.98 2.26 2.05
N SER A 170 3.76 3.24 1.56
CA SER A 170 5.21 3.10 1.42
C SER A 170 5.91 2.91 2.77
N VAL A 171 5.45 3.58 3.82
CA VAL A 171 6.03 3.44 5.17
C VAL A 171 5.36 2.34 6.00
N ALA A 172 4.10 1.99 5.68
CA ALA A 172 3.33 1.00 6.45
C ALA A 172 3.93 -0.40 6.35
N GLN A 173 4.36 -0.81 5.17
CA GLN A 173 4.99 -2.11 4.95
C GLN A 173 6.36 -2.21 5.62
N LEU A 174 7.15 -1.13 5.59
CA LEU A 174 8.43 -1.06 6.31
C LEU A 174 8.25 -1.20 7.82
N GLY A 175 7.14 -0.69 8.35
CA GLY A 175 6.78 -0.79 9.77
C GLY A 175 6.05 -2.08 10.14
N ARG A 176 5.93 -3.10 9.26
CA ARG A 176 5.20 -4.33 9.57
C ARG A 176 5.79 -5.07 10.78
N LEU A 177 7.10 -5.19 10.84
CA LEU A 177 7.78 -5.83 11.99
C LEU A 177 7.51 -5.09 13.30
N SER A 178 7.41 -3.75 13.29
CA SER A 178 7.07 -3.00 14.51
C SER A 178 5.66 -3.33 14.99
N ARG A 179 4.71 -3.53 14.07
CA ARG A 179 3.36 -3.96 14.43
C ARG A 179 3.34 -5.34 15.05
N GLU A 180 4.04 -6.30 14.48
CA GLU A 180 4.17 -7.64 15.05
C GLU A 180 4.74 -7.58 16.47
N VAL A 181 5.81 -6.83 16.70
CA VAL A 181 6.42 -6.64 18.03
C VAL A 181 5.45 -5.95 18.99
N THR A 182 4.77 -4.89 18.56
CA THR A 182 3.81 -4.16 19.39
C THR A 182 2.60 -5.03 19.75
N LEU A 183 2.05 -5.76 18.78
CA LEU A 183 0.93 -6.68 18.99
C LEU A 183 1.32 -7.85 19.89
N GLN A 184 2.54 -8.37 19.75
CA GLN A 184 3.06 -9.44 20.61
C GLN A 184 3.23 -8.95 22.06
N ARG A 185 3.81 -7.76 22.25
CA ARG A 185 4.14 -7.22 23.58
C ARG A 185 2.92 -6.70 24.34
N PHE A 186 1.98 -6.05 23.67
CA PHE A 186 0.86 -5.32 24.30
C PHE A 186 -0.52 -5.91 23.99
N GLY A 187 -0.58 -6.92 23.12
CA GLY A 187 -1.78 -7.65 22.78
C GLY A 187 -2.64 -7.01 21.70
N VAL A 188 -3.29 -7.86 20.92
CA VAL A 188 -4.24 -7.48 19.85
C VAL A 188 -5.43 -6.70 20.41
N ALA A 189 -5.90 -7.04 21.61
CA ALA A 189 -7.04 -6.38 22.26
C ALA A 189 -6.82 -4.86 22.46
N ARG A 190 -5.58 -4.44 22.76
CA ARG A 190 -5.24 -3.02 22.90
C ARG A 190 -5.36 -2.27 21.57
N ALA A 191 -4.78 -2.81 20.51
CA ALA A 191 -4.88 -2.23 19.16
C ALA A 191 -6.35 -2.16 18.69
N HIS A 192 -7.10 -3.25 18.86
CA HIS A 192 -8.54 -3.30 18.59
C HIS A 192 -9.30 -2.19 19.33
N GLY A 193 -9.01 -1.96 20.63
CA GLY A 193 -9.64 -0.89 21.40
C GLY A 193 -9.44 0.50 20.83
N TYR A 194 -8.26 0.79 20.27
CA TYR A 194 -8.00 2.04 19.55
C TYR A 194 -8.77 2.09 18.22
N HIS A 195 -8.77 1.01 17.43
CA HIS A 195 -9.50 0.96 16.17
C HIS A 195 -11.00 1.18 16.33
N VAL A 196 -11.61 0.61 17.38
CA VAL A 196 -13.04 0.85 17.70
C VAL A 196 -13.32 2.31 17.99
N ARG A 197 -12.43 3.03 18.71
CA ARG A 197 -12.58 4.47 18.99
C ARG A 197 -12.46 5.31 17.71
N ILE A 198 -11.49 4.97 16.84
CA ILE A 198 -11.32 5.63 15.54
C ILE A 198 -12.59 5.41 14.70
N LEU A 199 -13.05 4.17 14.58
CA LEU A 199 -14.28 3.82 13.83
C LEU A 199 -15.51 4.55 14.34
N ALA A 200 -15.66 4.69 15.67
CA ALA A 200 -16.76 5.44 16.26
C ALA A 200 -16.75 6.92 15.84
N ALA A 201 -15.57 7.57 15.84
CA ALA A 201 -15.43 8.95 15.39
C ALA A 201 -15.71 9.11 13.88
N LEU A 202 -15.26 8.15 13.05
CA LEU A 202 -15.58 8.13 11.62
C LEU A 202 -17.08 7.97 11.38
N ALA A 203 -17.75 7.09 12.13
CA ALA A 203 -19.20 6.86 12.04
C ALA A 203 -20.01 8.06 12.50
N ALA A 204 -19.51 8.84 13.46
CA ALA A 204 -20.10 10.10 13.92
C ALA A 204 -19.84 11.27 12.96
N ALA A 205 -19.07 11.07 11.88
CA ALA A 205 -18.62 12.13 10.98
C ALA A 205 -17.94 13.30 11.72
N ASP A 206 -17.15 12.99 12.77
CA ASP A 206 -16.42 13.98 13.58
C ASP A 206 -14.92 13.98 13.24
N PRO A 207 -14.44 14.93 12.41
CA PRO A 207 -13.03 15.02 12.02
C PRO A 207 -12.08 15.28 13.19
N ALA A 208 -12.50 16.06 14.18
CA ALA A 208 -11.67 16.40 15.32
C ALA A 208 -11.46 15.18 16.23
N ALA A 209 -12.55 14.45 16.52
CA ALA A 209 -12.49 13.21 17.27
C ALA A 209 -11.69 12.12 16.53
N ALA A 210 -11.86 11.99 15.21
CA ALA A 210 -11.12 11.02 14.40
C ALA A 210 -9.61 11.29 14.41
N ARG A 211 -9.20 12.56 14.21
CA ARG A 211 -7.80 13.00 14.32
C ARG A 211 -7.24 12.67 15.70
N LYS A 212 -7.94 13.03 16.76
CA LYS A 212 -7.51 12.79 18.14
C LYS A 212 -7.37 11.30 18.45
N ALA A 213 -8.34 10.49 18.05
CA ALA A 213 -8.33 9.05 18.29
C ALA A 213 -7.17 8.36 17.56
N MET A 214 -6.92 8.73 16.29
CA MET A 214 -5.79 8.22 15.50
C MET A 214 -4.46 8.65 16.11
N LYS A 215 -4.32 9.92 16.49
CA LYS A 215 -3.11 10.43 17.13
C LYS A 215 -2.77 9.66 18.41
N LEU A 216 -3.74 9.46 19.30
CA LEU A 216 -3.55 8.71 20.55
C LEU A 216 -3.15 7.25 20.29
N HIS A 217 -3.73 6.60 19.27
CA HIS A 217 -3.33 5.26 18.87
C HIS A 217 -1.86 5.20 18.45
N LEU A 218 -1.42 6.14 17.61
CA LEU A 218 -0.05 6.15 17.07
C LEU A 218 0.99 6.60 18.08
N GLU A 219 0.64 7.53 18.99
CA GLU A 219 1.50 7.91 20.12
C GLU A 219 1.75 6.73 21.06
N ALA A 220 0.70 5.93 21.33
CA ALA A 220 0.87 4.71 22.11
C ALA A 220 1.78 3.70 21.39
N ALA A 221 1.59 3.49 20.08
CA ALA A 221 2.44 2.60 19.29
C ALA A 221 3.89 3.07 19.19
N LEU A 222 4.13 4.39 19.10
CA LEU A 222 5.48 4.97 19.09
C LEU A 222 6.16 4.83 20.46
N GLY A 223 5.45 5.04 21.55
CA GLY A 223 5.95 4.83 22.93
C GLY A 223 6.32 3.38 23.20
N ASP A 224 5.67 2.43 22.54
CA ASP A 224 5.96 1.00 22.65
C ASP A 224 7.30 0.59 21.98
N LEU A 225 7.85 1.43 21.11
CA LEU A 225 9.14 1.21 20.41
C LEU A 225 10.34 1.83 21.17
N ALA A 226 10.11 2.57 22.23
CA ALA A 226 11.14 3.11 23.11
C ALA A 226 11.54 2.08 24.16
#